data_2ee05e8e897a40f316caf4a81755edc2
#
_entry.id   2ee05e8e897a40f316caf4a81755edc2
#
_cell.length_a   1.000
_cell.length_b   1.000
_cell.length_c   1.000
_cell.angle_alpha   90.00
_cell.angle_beta   90.00
_cell.angle_gamma   90.00
#
_symmetry.space_group_name_H-M   'P 1'
#
loop_
_entity.id
_entity.type
_entity.pdbx_description
1 polymer ?
#
loop_
_entity_poly.entity_id
_entity_poly.type
_entity_poly.pdbx_seq_one_letter_code
_entity_poly.pdbx_strand_id
1 'polypeptide(L)'
;VSSADVAACFEKSGLDEFVYRGPVTSPWPTLRSLVATDQRVLVFAENKAEGVEWYHLVWDAFQETPYRFKDPAEFSNGPNRGSATGSLLLMNNWIETTPPKPSNAAIVNAYDSLLKRARACRRERGMMPNLVAVDFYATGDLIRVVDTMNGVAEPAAAAAP
;
A
#
# COMPACT_ATOMS: atom_id res chain seq x y z
N VAL A 1 -7.26 22.17 2.62
CA VAL A 1 -6.54 21.75 3.86
C VAL A 1 -5.08 21.98 3.60
N SER A 2 -4.42 22.79 4.43
CA SER A 2 -2.98 23.05 4.36
C SER A 2 -2.20 22.01 5.17
N SER A 3 -0.88 21.91 4.93
CA SER A 3 -0.01 21.06 5.76
C SER A 3 -0.04 21.49 7.24
N ALA A 4 -0.18 22.77 7.50
CA ALA A 4 -0.31 23.33 8.86
C ALA A 4 -1.62 22.86 9.54
N ASP A 5 -2.74 22.80 8.81
CA ASP A 5 -4.01 22.29 9.37
C ASP A 5 -3.88 20.80 9.75
N VAL A 6 -3.17 20.02 8.93
CA VAL A 6 -2.89 18.61 9.24
C VAL A 6 -2.02 18.50 10.49
N ALA A 7 -0.94 19.28 10.57
CA ALA A 7 -0.06 19.31 11.74
C ALA A 7 -0.83 19.66 13.02
N ALA A 8 -1.66 20.69 12.99
CA ALA A 8 -2.48 21.07 14.14
C ALA A 8 -3.46 19.98 14.58
N CYS A 9 -4.02 19.19 13.62
CA CYS A 9 -4.86 18.05 13.96
C CYS A 9 -4.07 16.93 14.64
N PHE A 10 -2.86 16.65 14.17
CA PHE A 10 -1.97 15.65 14.77
C PHE A 10 -1.54 16.02 16.17
N GLU A 11 -1.09 17.26 16.37
CA GLU A 11 -0.75 17.81 17.70
C GLU A 11 -1.94 17.72 18.67
N LYS A 12 -3.13 18.17 18.24
CA LYS A 12 -4.33 18.13 19.07
C LYS A 12 -4.76 16.72 19.45
N SER A 13 -4.47 15.72 18.63
CA SER A 13 -4.82 14.31 18.90
C SER A 13 -3.69 13.55 19.60
N GLY A 14 -2.50 14.11 19.76
CA GLY A 14 -1.32 13.44 20.27
C GLY A 14 -0.69 12.43 19.30
N LEU A 15 -1.12 12.42 18.03
CA LEU A 15 -0.55 11.53 17.02
C LEU A 15 0.82 11.96 16.54
N ASP A 16 1.18 13.23 16.71
CA ASP A 16 2.47 13.78 16.34
C ASP A 16 3.64 13.14 17.12
N GLU A 17 3.39 12.58 18.30
CA GLU A 17 4.36 11.82 19.09
C GLU A 17 4.81 10.52 18.39
N PHE A 18 3.95 9.96 17.53
CA PHE A 18 4.17 8.68 16.86
C PHE A 18 4.59 8.80 15.39
N VAL A 19 4.73 10.01 14.87
CA VAL A 19 5.08 10.19 13.45
C VAL A 19 6.54 9.87 13.18
N TYR A 20 6.77 9.19 12.07
CA TYR A 20 8.11 8.95 11.55
C TYR A 20 8.70 10.24 10.99
N ARG A 21 9.88 10.61 11.47
CA ARG A 21 10.60 11.84 11.09
C ARG A 21 11.88 11.58 10.29
N GLY A 22 12.09 10.34 9.87
CA GLY A 22 13.25 9.97 9.09
C GLY A 22 13.06 10.18 7.58
N PRO A 23 14.09 9.92 6.78
CA PRO A 23 14.02 10.08 5.33
C PRO A 23 13.06 9.06 4.70
N VAL A 24 12.32 9.50 3.68
CA VAL A 24 11.40 8.66 2.89
C VAL A 24 12.10 8.01 1.69
N THR A 25 13.34 7.63 1.86
CA THR A 25 14.20 6.99 0.86
C THR A 25 14.76 5.67 1.38
N SER A 26 15.18 4.79 0.48
CA SER A 26 15.85 3.54 0.88
C SER A 26 17.26 3.82 1.47
N PRO A 27 17.72 3.05 2.49
CA PRO A 27 17.00 1.95 3.12
C PRO A 27 15.93 2.42 4.12
N TRP A 28 14.75 1.80 4.06
CA TRP A 28 13.70 2.05 5.03
C TRP A 28 13.98 1.36 6.36
N PRO A 29 13.57 1.94 7.49
CA PRO A 29 13.57 1.23 8.76
C PRO A 29 12.64 0.01 8.69
N THR A 30 12.95 -1.03 9.44
CA THR A 30 12.05 -2.18 9.56
C THR A 30 10.81 -1.81 10.39
N LEU A 31 9.68 -2.49 10.17
CA LEU A 31 8.50 -2.31 11.01
C LEU A 31 8.81 -2.55 12.51
N ARG A 32 9.67 -3.51 12.81
CA ARG A 32 10.14 -3.76 14.17
C ARG A 32 10.86 -2.54 14.76
N SER A 33 11.72 -1.89 13.98
CA SER A 33 12.42 -0.67 14.38
C SER A 33 11.43 0.48 14.63
N LEU A 34 10.48 0.70 13.71
CA LEU A 34 9.45 1.73 13.88
C LEU A 34 8.60 1.51 15.14
N VAL A 35 8.24 0.27 15.42
CA VAL A 35 7.51 -0.08 16.66
C VAL A 35 8.38 0.14 17.90
N ALA A 36 9.65 -0.25 17.87
CA ALA A 36 10.56 -0.11 19.01
C ALA A 36 10.88 1.36 19.35
N THR A 37 10.85 2.26 18.37
CA THR A 37 11.09 3.70 18.55
C THR A 37 9.81 4.52 18.66
N ASP A 38 8.64 3.87 18.69
CA ASP A 38 7.32 4.49 18.70
C ASP A 38 6.99 5.38 17.47
N GLN A 39 7.80 5.34 16.43
CA GLN A 39 7.59 6.11 15.18
C GLN A 39 6.76 5.29 14.17
N ARG A 40 5.54 4.97 14.53
CA ARG A 40 4.67 4.00 13.82
C ARG A 40 3.76 4.63 12.77
N VAL A 41 3.68 5.97 12.73
CA VAL A 41 2.79 6.70 11.85
C VAL A 41 3.60 7.36 10.74
N LEU A 42 3.38 6.91 9.50
CA LEU A 42 3.94 7.55 8.30
C LEU A 42 2.83 8.32 7.61
N VAL A 43 3.07 9.60 7.33
CA VAL A 43 2.04 10.49 6.79
C VAL A 43 2.46 11.01 5.42
N PHE A 44 1.59 10.79 4.44
CA PHE A 44 1.84 11.20 3.07
C PHE A 44 0.69 12.04 2.52
N ALA A 45 1.04 13.06 1.74
CA ALA A 45 0.12 13.87 0.95
C ALA A 45 0.15 13.41 -0.51
N GLU A 46 -0.98 13.41 -1.19
CA GLU A 46 -1.03 13.13 -2.62
C GLU A 46 -0.57 14.31 -3.47
N ASN A 47 -0.94 15.52 -3.12
CA ASN A 47 -0.76 16.68 -3.99
C ASN A 47 0.23 17.72 -3.45
N LYS A 48 0.28 17.93 -2.13
CA LYS A 48 1.07 18.99 -1.55
C LYS A 48 1.46 18.69 -0.10
N ALA A 49 2.76 18.72 0.18
CA ALA A 49 3.33 18.59 1.52
C ALA A 49 4.41 19.65 1.66
N GLU A 50 4.17 20.70 2.46
CA GLU A 50 5.09 21.83 2.62
C GLU A 50 5.15 22.28 4.08
N GLY A 51 6.36 22.60 4.55
CA GLY A 51 6.58 23.26 5.84
C GLY A 51 6.35 22.38 7.07
N VAL A 52 6.12 21.08 6.92
CA VAL A 52 5.97 20.10 8.00
C VAL A 52 6.91 18.93 7.71
N GLU A 53 7.93 18.74 8.54
CA GLU A 53 9.03 17.79 8.32
C GLU A 53 8.59 16.34 8.11
N TRP A 54 7.58 15.88 8.85
CA TRP A 54 7.09 14.52 8.84
C TRP A 54 5.91 14.27 7.89
N TYR A 55 5.48 15.30 7.14
CA TYR A 55 4.39 15.21 6.16
C TYR A 55 5.01 15.22 4.76
N HIS A 56 5.07 14.05 4.13
CA HIS A 56 5.83 13.83 2.91
C HIS A 56 4.93 13.81 1.67
N LEU A 57 5.47 14.18 0.51
CA LEU A 57 4.76 13.96 -0.75
C LEU A 57 4.86 12.46 -1.12
N VAL A 58 3.72 11.82 -1.33
CA VAL A 58 3.67 10.37 -1.59
C VAL A 58 4.48 9.99 -2.83
N TRP A 59 4.48 10.84 -3.85
CA TRP A 59 5.12 10.56 -5.13
C TRP A 59 6.65 10.69 -5.12
N ASP A 60 7.23 11.21 -4.06
CA ASP A 60 8.68 11.19 -3.86
C ASP A 60 9.14 9.82 -3.34
N ALA A 61 8.31 9.16 -2.55
CA ALA A 61 8.60 7.85 -1.96
C ALA A 61 8.07 6.67 -2.76
N PHE A 62 6.94 6.84 -3.45
CA PHE A 62 6.21 5.75 -4.10
C PHE A 62 6.35 5.75 -5.61
N GLN A 63 6.34 4.54 -6.14
CA GLN A 63 5.95 4.21 -7.51
C GLN A 63 4.55 3.58 -7.47
N GLU A 64 3.74 3.79 -8.50
CA GLU A 64 2.38 3.26 -8.57
C GLU A 64 2.17 2.47 -9.87
N THR A 65 1.36 1.41 -9.81
CA THR A 65 0.82 0.77 -11.02
C THR A 65 -0.44 1.48 -11.50
N PRO A 66 -0.83 1.38 -12.78
CA PRO A 66 -2.11 1.88 -13.27
C PRO A 66 -3.31 1.32 -12.50
N TYR A 67 -4.43 2.03 -12.53
CA TYR A 67 -5.63 1.69 -11.75
C TYR A 67 -6.96 1.82 -12.52
N ARG A 68 -6.95 2.28 -13.77
CA ARG A 68 -8.17 2.47 -14.58
C ARG A 68 -8.39 1.28 -15.51
N PHE A 69 -8.68 0.13 -14.93
CA PHE A 69 -8.94 -1.10 -15.68
C PHE A 69 -10.44 -1.42 -15.72
N LYS A 70 -10.94 -1.82 -16.86
CA LYS A 70 -12.34 -2.28 -17.04
C LYS A 70 -12.47 -3.80 -16.99
N ASP A 71 -11.38 -4.50 -17.27
CA ASP A 71 -11.29 -5.97 -17.29
C ASP A 71 -9.98 -6.44 -16.63
N PRO A 72 -9.97 -7.58 -15.93
CA PRO A 72 -8.74 -8.15 -15.38
C PRO A 72 -7.65 -8.43 -16.41
N ALA A 73 -8.02 -8.69 -17.67
CA ALA A 73 -7.07 -8.91 -18.75
C ALA A 73 -6.26 -7.66 -19.12
N GLU A 74 -6.75 -6.47 -18.77
CA GLU A 74 -6.07 -5.19 -19.00
C GLU A 74 -5.04 -4.88 -17.91
N PHE A 75 -5.00 -5.64 -16.83
CA PHE A 75 -4.13 -5.35 -15.69
C PHE A 75 -2.67 -5.22 -16.10
N SER A 76 -2.08 -4.07 -15.79
CA SER A 76 -0.69 -3.72 -16.08
C SER A 76 0.09 -3.48 -14.79
N ASN A 77 1.35 -3.88 -14.78
CA ASN A 77 2.29 -3.59 -13.71
C ASN A 77 3.25 -2.45 -14.09
N GLY A 78 3.03 -1.79 -15.24
CA GLY A 78 3.82 -0.66 -15.72
C GLY A 78 3.81 0.52 -14.74
N PRO A 79 4.66 1.53 -14.97
CA PRO A 79 4.65 2.76 -14.17
C PRO A 79 3.38 3.59 -14.46
N ASN A 80 2.87 4.28 -13.43
CA ASN A 80 1.80 5.26 -13.54
C ASN A 80 2.25 6.58 -12.89
N ARG A 81 1.91 6.82 -11.64
CA ARG A 81 2.35 8.00 -10.89
C ARG A 81 3.59 7.67 -10.05
N GLY A 82 4.25 8.71 -9.58
CA GLY A 82 5.39 8.62 -8.69
C GLY A 82 6.74 8.68 -9.39
N SER A 83 7.77 8.78 -8.58
CA SER A 83 9.16 8.86 -9.04
C SER A 83 9.66 7.52 -9.54
N ALA A 84 10.39 7.49 -10.65
CA ALA A 84 11.06 6.27 -11.10
C ALA A 84 12.09 5.73 -10.08
N THR A 85 12.53 6.59 -9.15
CA THR A 85 13.44 6.25 -8.05
C THR A 85 12.71 6.03 -6.72
N GLY A 86 11.38 6.11 -6.70
CA GLY A 86 10.57 5.81 -5.51
C GLY A 86 10.88 4.43 -4.98
N SER A 87 11.12 4.34 -3.68
CA SER A 87 11.59 3.13 -3.01
C SER A 87 10.48 2.22 -2.47
N LEU A 88 9.24 2.67 -2.59
CA LEU A 88 8.03 1.92 -2.25
C LEU A 88 7.16 1.72 -3.48
N LEU A 89 6.43 0.61 -3.55
CA LEU A 89 5.55 0.27 -4.66
C LEU A 89 4.11 0.08 -4.19
N LEU A 90 3.21 0.86 -4.75
CA LEU A 90 1.76 0.72 -4.61
C LEU A 90 1.22 -0.06 -5.81
N MET A 91 0.72 -1.26 -5.57
CA MET A 91 0.03 -2.07 -6.55
C MET A 91 -1.49 -1.89 -6.43
N ASN A 92 -2.11 -1.35 -7.46
CA ASN A 92 -3.55 -1.19 -7.55
C ASN A 92 -4.19 -2.44 -8.15
N ASN A 93 -5.26 -2.96 -7.54
CA ASN A 93 -5.90 -4.20 -7.96
C ASN A 93 -7.43 -4.13 -7.83
N TRP A 94 -8.08 -3.41 -8.75
CA TRP A 94 -9.55 -3.38 -8.85
C TRP A 94 -10.00 -3.17 -10.29
N ILE A 95 -11.26 -3.50 -10.55
CA ILE A 95 -11.96 -3.17 -11.81
C ILE A 95 -12.74 -1.90 -11.59
N GLU A 96 -12.43 -0.84 -12.34
CA GLU A 96 -13.10 0.45 -12.23
C GLU A 96 -14.55 0.38 -12.72
N THR A 97 -15.48 0.52 -11.77
CA THR A 97 -16.91 0.70 -12.05
C THR A 97 -17.48 1.76 -11.14
N THR A 98 -18.57 2.42 -11.56
CA THR A 98 -19.28 3.43 -10.78
C THR A 98 -20.75 3.02 -10.63
N PRO A 99 -21.20 2.62 -9.42
CA PRO A 99 -20.40 2.40 -8.20
C PRO A 99 -19.47 1.16 -8.28
N PRO A 100 -18.46 1.04 -7.39
CA PRO A 100 -17.69 -0.18 -7.26
C PRO A 100 -18.56 -1.40 -6.93
N LYS A 101 -18.19 -2.59 -7.42
CA LYS A 101 -19.01 -3.81 -7.29
C LYS A 101 -18.27 -4.88 -6.48
N PRO A 102 -18.87 -5.42 -5.39
CA PRO A 102 -18.29 -6.54 -4.63
C PRO A 102 -18.02 -7.78 -5.49
N SER A 103 -18.84 -8.04 -6.53
CA SER A 103 -18.62 -9.15 -7.47
C SER A 103 -17.31 -9.02 -8.24
N ASN A 104 -16.88 -7.81 -8.59
CA ASN A 104 -15.59 -7.59 -9.23
C ASN A 104 -14.45 -7.90 -8.25
N ALA A 105 -14.58 -7.43 -7.01
CA ALA A 105 -13.60 -7.72 -5.97
C ALA A 105 -13.47 -9.24 -5.70
N ALA A 106 -14.58 -9.97 -5.68
CA ALA A 106 -14.57 -11.43 -5.52
C ALA A 106 -13.73 -12.15 -6.59
N ILE A 107 -13.67 -11.60 -7.80
CA ILE A 107 -12.88 -12.16 -8.90
C ILE A 107 -11.39 -11.80 -8.75
N VAL A 108 -11.10 -10.50 -8.57
CA VAL A 108 -9.70 -10.01 -8.64
C VAL A 108 -8.95 -10.14 -7.33
N ASN A 109 -9.65 -10.23 -6.19
CA ASN A 109 -9.07 -10.45 -4.87
C ASN A 109 -9.00 -11.95 -4.49
N ALA A 110 -9.52 -12.85 -5.33
CA ALA A 110 -9.36 -14.29 -5.11
C ALA A 110 -7.86 -14.66 -5.05
N TYR A 111 -7.51 -15.61 -4.17
CA TYR A 111 -6.13 -15.94 -3.83
C TYR A 111 -5.22 -16.12 -5.05
N ASP A 112 -5.60 -17.01 -5.97
CA ASP A 112 -4.77 -17.32 -7.14
C ASP A 112 -4.61 -16.12 -8.08
N SER A 113 -5.68 -15.36 -8.29
CA SER A 113 -5.69 -14.15 -9.13
C SER A 113 -4.75 -13.09 -8.58
N LEU A 114 -4.94 -12.74 -7.31
CA LEU A 114 -4.18 -11.68 -6.67
C LEU A 114 -2.72 -12.08 -6.45
N LEU A 115 -2.45 -13.32 -6.03
CA LEU A 115 -1.09 -13.82 -5.84
C LEU A 115 -0.31 -13.86 -7.17
N LYS A 116 -0.94 -14.33 -8.23
CA LYS A 116 -0.35 -14.34 -9.59
C LYS A 116 0.03 -12.93 -10.01
N ARG A 117 -0.87 -11.95 -9.81
CA ARG A 117 -0.63 -10.54 -10.13
C ARG A 117 0.50 -9.96 -9.26
N ALA A 118 0.46 -10.14 -7.94
CA ALA A 118 1.48 -9.63 -7.04
C ALA A 118 2.88 -10.16 -7.37
N ARG A 119 3.00 -11.46 -7.69
CA ARG A 119 4.25 -12.08 -8.13
C ARG A 119 4.72 -11.55 -9.49
N ALA A 120 3.81 -11.34 -10.43
CA ALA A 120 4.14 -10.72 -11.72
C ALA A 120 4.63 -9.28 -11.53
N CYS A 121 3.91 -8.48 -10.75
CA CYS A 121 4.30 -7.12 -10.42
C CYS A 121 5.70 -7.07 -9.79
N ARG A 122 5.98 -7.92 -8.80
CA ARG A 122 7.32 -8.04 -8.20
C ARG A 122 8.42 -8.34 -9.22
N ARG A 123 8.18 -9.27 -10.14
CA ARG A 123 9.18 -9.62 -11.18
C ARG A 123 9.41 -8.48 -12.17
N GLU A 124 8.35 -7.86 -12.64
CA GLU A 124 8.40 -6.82 -13.67
C GLU A 124 8.97 -5.50 -13.15
N ARG A 125 8.67 -5.18 -11.89
CA ARG A 125 9.13 -3.94 -11.26
C ARG A 125 10.48 -4.10 -10.54
N GLY A 126 10.95 -5.32 -10.32
CA GLY A 126 12.18 -5.60 -9.58
C GLY A 126 12.08 -5.28 -8.07
N MET A 127 10.87 -5.02 -7.56
CA MET A 127 10.64 -4.67 -6.16
C MET A 127 9.32 -5.26 -5.63
N MET A 128 9.29 -5.51 -4.33
CA MET A 128 8.11 -6.03 -3.65
C MET A 128 7.02 -4.97 -3.62
N PRO A 129 5.76 -5.27 -3.95
CA PRO A 129 4.65 -4.38 -3.62
C PRO A 129 4.58 -4.17 -2.10
N ASN A 130 4.78 -2.93 -1.66
CA ASN A 130 4.71 -2.57 -0.24
C ASN A 130 3.29 -2.30 0.22
N LEU A 131 2.46 -1.79 -0.70
CA LEU A 131 1.02 -1.61 -0.52
C LEU A 131 0.27 -2.29 -1.66
N VAL A 132 -0.82 -2.96 -1.29
CA VAL A 132 -1.75 -3.57 -2.23
C VAL A 132 -3.12 -2.93 -2.01
N ALA A 133 -3.53 -2.09 -2.96
CA ALA A 133 -4.82 -1.42 -2.90
C ALA A 133 -5.87 -2.23 -3.65
N VAL A 134 -6.97 -2.54 -2.97
CA VAL A 134 -8.10 -3.29 -3.51
C VAL A 134 -9.42 -2.62 -3.13
N ASP A 135 -10.46 -2.82 -3.92
CA ASP A 135 -11.82 -2.56 -3.48
C ASP A 135 -12.30 -3.71 -2.58
N PHE A 136 -13.13 -3.40 -1.57
CA PHE A 136 -13.75 -4.40 -0.69
C PHE A 136 -12.76 -5.39 -0.09
N TYR A 137 -11.80 -4.91 0.68
CA TYR A 137 -10.67 -5.69 1.23
C TYR A 137 -11.09 -6.95 1.99
N ALA A 138 -12.30 -6.98 2.55
CA ALA A 138 -12.87 -8.15 3.23
C ALA A 138 -13.46 -9.19 2.27
N THR A 139 -13.49 -8.91 0.95
CA THR A 139 -13.95 -9.82 -0.09
C THR A 139 -12.75 -10.43 -0.79
N GLY A 140 -12.64 -11.74 -0.76
CA GLY A 140 -11.50 -12.50 -1.29
C GLY A 140 -10.40 -12.73 -0.24
N ASP A 141 -9.16 -12.89 -0.69
CA ASP A 141 -8.06 -13.45 0.10
C ASP A 141 -6.86 -12.49 0.26
N LEU A 142 -7.10 -11.16 0.30
CA LEU A 142 -6.01 -10.17 0.34
C LEU A 142 -4.98 -10.47 1.43
N ILE A 143 -5.44 -10.67 2.66
CA ILE A 143 -4.53 -10.89 3.81
C ILE A 143 -3.71 -12.16 3.61
N ARG A 144 -4.34 -13.26 3.18
CA ARG A 144 -3.67 -14.53 2.90
C ARG A 144 -2.61 -14.39 1.80
N VAL A 145 -2.89 -13.60 0.77
CA VAL A 145 -1.92 -13.30 -0.30
C VAL A 145 -0.73 -12.50 0.25
N VAL A 146 -0.98 -11.49 1.08
CA VAL A 146 0.06 -10.68 1.73
C VAL A 146 0.93 -11.55 2.63
N ASP A 147 0.33 -12.42 3.44
CA ASP A 147 1.04 -13.38 4.29
C ASP A 147 1.94 -14.31 3.45
N THR A 148 1.40 -14.85 2.36
CA THR A 148 2.17 -15.69 1.42
C THR A 148 3.34 -14.92 0.79
N MET A 149 3.13 -13.66 0.39
CA MET A 149 4.19 -12.83 -0.18
C MET A 149 5.29 -12.49 0.83
N ASN A 150 4.92 -12.39 2.11
CA ASN A 150 5.84 -12.13 3.22
C ASN A 150 6.50 -13.41 3.78
N GLY A 151 6.13 -14.60 3.29
CA GLY A 151 6.64 -15.87 3.80
C GLY A 151 6.12 -16.23 5.19
N VAL A 152 4.98 -15.66 5.59
CA VAL A 152 4.27 -16.05 6.82
C VAL A 152 3.59 -17.39 6.55
N ALA A 153 3.92 -18.42 7.36
CA ALA A 153 3.25 -19.72 7.27
C ALA A 153 1.77 -19.57 7.64
N GLU A 154 0.89 -20.20 6.87
CA GLU A 154 -0.50 -20.32 7.29
C GLU A 154 -0.56 -21.02 8.66
N PRO A 155 -1.37 -20.53 9.61
CA PRO A 155 -1.67 -21.33 10.80
C PRO A 155 -2.24 -22.67 10.30
N ALA A 156 -1.69 -23.78 10.82
CA ALA A 156 -2.21 -25.10 10.50
C ALA A 156 -3.73 -25.06 10.65
N ALA A 157 -4.45 -25.47 9.61
CA ALA A 157 -5.91 -25.53 9.65
C ALA A 157 -6.30 -26.24 10.94
N ALA A 158 -7.06 -25.58 11.82
CA ALA A 158 -7.59 -26.23 13.00
C ALA A 158 -8.34 -27.47 12.53
N ALA A 159 -7.88 -28.64 12.93
CA ALA A 159 -8.57 -29.88 12.62
C ALA A 159 -10.03 -29.69 13.06
N ALA A 160 -10.95 -29.79 12.12
CA ALA A 160 -12.37 -29.72 12.41
C ALA A 160 -12.69 -30.84 13.43
N PRO A 161 -13.51 -30.52 14.45
CA PRO A 161 -13.90 -31.50 15.46
C PRO A 161 -14.72 -32.66 14.88
#